data_07d0168337af85c7c829a092bfd989cc
#
_entry.id   07d0168337af85c7c829a092bfd989cc
#
_cell.length_a   1.000
_cell.length_b   1.000
_cell.length_c   1.000
_cell.angle_alpha   90.00
_cell.angle_beta   90.00
_cell.angle_gamma   90.00
#
_symmetry.space_group_name_H-M   'P 1'
#
loop_
_entity.id
_entity.type
_entity.pdbx_description
1 polymer ?
#
loop_
_entity_poly.entity_id
_entity_poly.type
_entity_poly.pdbx_seq_one_letter_code
_entity_poly.pdbx_strand_id
1 'polypeptide(L)'
;MRGLPLIPVLFMAAFLFPLFLPRGLGADVLLRVLLALILFAAAHLAEVVRGGLQAVPQGQYDTARALGLNAWQVQRHVILPQALRAALPALTNSFIAIFKDVSLDTVVSLYELTGSLSLALAGDADWRPYFLEGYLFIGTIYWAGCFALSRYSQRLEARLARS
;
A
#
# COMPACT_ATOMS: atom_id res chain seq x y z
N MET A 1 -9.96 0.93 11.55
CA MET A 1 -8.91 1.87 11.08
C MET A 1 -9.16 2.48 9.68
N ARG A 2 -10.35 2.34 9.08
CA ARG A 2 -10.68 2.91 7.75
C ARG A 2 -10.80 4.44 7.68
N GLY A 3 -10.57 5.17 8.76
CA GLY A 3 -10.82 6.61 8.81
C GLY A 3 -9.61 7.49 9.14
N LEU A 4 -8.41 6.93 9.28
CA LEU A 4 -7.23 7.75 9.51
C LEU A 4 -6.59 8.11 8.16
N PRO A 5 -6.52 9.41 7.80
CA PRO A 5 -5.78 9.84 6.63
C PRO A 5 -4.28 9.56 6.81
N LEU A 6 -3.56 9.20 5.74
CA LEU A 6 -2.15 8.87 5.81
C LEU A 6 -1.28 10.04 6.33
N ILE A 7 -1.55 11.25 5.86
CA ILE A 7 -0.78 12.45 6.24
C ILE A 7 -0.70 12.65 7.77
N PRO A 8 -1.79 12.64 8.55
CA PRO A 8 -1.71 12.68 10.02
C PRO A 8 -0.87 11.56 10.62
N VAL A 9 -0.91 10.35 10.08
CA VAL A 9 -0.09 9.23 10.56
C VAL A 9 1.39 9.51 10.35
N LEU A 10 1.78 10.05 9.18
CA LEU A 10 3.15 10.46 8.89
C LEU A 10 3.63 11.57 9.86
N PHE A 11 2.81 12.59 10.09
CA PHE A 11 3.11 13.63 11.06
C PHE A 11 3.28 13.09 12.48
N MET A 12 2.41 12.20 12.90
CA MET A 12 2.53 11.56 14.23
C MET A 12 3.83 10.78 14.34
N ALA A 13 4.20 10.00 13.32
CA ALA A 13 5.42 9.22 13.31
C ALA A 13 6.68 10.10 13.29
N ALA A 14 6.67 11.16 12.47
CA ALA A 14 7.84 12.03 12.30
C ALA A 14 8.07 12.95 13.50
N PHE A 15 7.01 13.59 14.03
CA PHE A 15 7.12 14.71 14.95
C PHE A 15 6.58 14.41 16.35
N LEU A 16 5.46 13.69 16.50
CA LEU A 16 4.85 13.44 17.83
C LEU A 16 5.50 12.26 18.54
N PHE A 17 5.75 11.17 17.84
CA PHE A 17 6.30 9.95 18.44
C PHE A 17 7.62 10.18 19.20
N PRO A 18 8.60 10.99 18.69
CA PRO A 18 9.83 11.28 19.43
C PRO A 18 9.63 11.96 20.77
N LEU A 19 8.53 12.71 20.95
CA LEU A 19 8.24 13.41 22.21
C LEU A 19 7.93 12.44 23.35
N PHE A 20 7.48 11.24 23.04
CA PHE A 20 7.14 10.20 24.02
C PHE A 20 8.30 9.20 24.26
N LEU A 21 9.39 9.29 23.48
CA LEU A 21 10.56 8.42 23.67
C LEU A 21 11.52 9.00 24.71
N PRO A 22 12.15 8.15 25.55
CA PRO A 22 13.21 8.58 26.44
C PRO A 22 14.36 9.25 25.68
N ARG A 23 14.99 10.26 26.29
CA ARG A 23 16.17 10.93 25.73
C ARG A 23 17.27 9.90 25.50
N GLY A 24 17.71 9.74 24.25
CA GLY A 24 18.74 8.78 23.83
C GLY A 24 18.24 7.59 22.99
N LEU A 25 16.95 7.34 22.93
CA LEU A 25 16.33 6.34 22.03
C LEU A 25 15.77 6.96 20.74
N GLY A 26 16.40 8.01 20.24
CA GLY A 26 15.98 8.70 19.01
C GLY A 26 16.20 7.82 17.78
N ALA A 27 15.19 7.00 17.41
CA ALA A 27 15.18 6.36 16.11
C ALA A 27 15.17 7.42 14.99
N ASP A 28 15.88 7.17 13.90
CA ASP A 28 15.90 8.03 12.72
C ASP A 28 14.48 8.29 12.21
N VAL A 29 14.23 9.50 11.70
CA VAL A 29 12.94 9.90 11.09
C VAL A 29 12.51 8.89 10.03
N LEU A 30 13.45 8.46 9.17
CA LEU A 30 13.20 7.48 8.13
C LEU A 30 12.66 6.16 8.72
N LEU A 31 13.30 5.64 9.77
CA LEU A 31 12.86 4.39 10.39
C LEU A 31 11.45 4.50 10.99
N ARG A 32 11.16 5.61 11.67
CA ARG A 32 9.84 5.84 12.28
C ARG A 32 8.73 5.95 11.23
N VAL A 33 8.99 6.69 10.15
CA VAL A 33 8.04 6.86 9.05
C VAL A 33 7.84 5.53 8.32
N LEU A 34 8.90 4.77 8.04
CA LEU A 34 8.79 3.44 7.44
C LEU A 34 7.96 2.48 8.29
N LEU A 35 8.17 2.46 9.60
CA LEU A 35 7.37 1.64 10.51
C LEU A 35 5.89 2.04 10.49
N ALA A 36 5.60 3.35 10.48
CA ALA A 36 4.24 3.86 10.39
C ALA A 36 3.57 3.46 9.06
N LEU A 37 4.29 3.59 7.94
CA LEU A 37 3.81 3.17 6.62
C LEU A 37 3.56 1.67 6.56
N ILE A 38 4.47 0.85 7.10
CA ILE A 38 4.30 -0.61 7.15
C ILE A 38 3.06 -0.98 7.95
N LEU A 39 2.87 -0.40 9.14
CA LEU A 39 1.70 -0.67 9.99
C LEU A 39 0.40 -0.19 9.33
N PHE A 40 0.42 0.98 8.71
CA PHE A 40 -0.72 1.52 7.97
C PHE A 40 -1.10 0.62 6.79
N ALA A 41 -0.12 0.26 5.97
CA ALA A 41 -0.31 -0.63 4.82
C ALA A 41 -0.78 -2.03 5.27
N ALA A 42 -0.18 -2.60 6.31
CA ALA A 42 -0.56 -3.90 6.85
C ALA A 42 -2.01 -3.91 7.35
N ALA A 43 -2.43 -2.86 8.07
CA ALA A 43 -3.81 -2.74 8.53
C ALA A 43 -4.81 -2.63 7.36
N HIS A 44 -4.44 -1.89 6.32
CA HIS A 44 -5.26 -1.75 5.12
C HIS A 44 -5.36 -3.07 4.33
N LEU A 45 -4.24 -3.74 4.10
CA LEU A 45 -4.19 -5.03 3.40
C LEU A 45 -4.91 -6.14 4.17
N ALA A 46 -4.78 -6.17 5.51
CA ALA A 46 -5.51 -7.12 6.36
C ALA A 46 -7.03 -6.97 6.19
N GLU A 47 -7.53 -5.74 6.07
CA GLU A 47 -8.95 -5.48 5.86
C GLU A 47 -9.42 -5.93 4.46
N VAL A 48 -8.58 -5.77 3.44
CA VAL A 48 -8.86 -6.29 2.09
C VAL A 48 -8.94 -7.81 2.09
N VAL A 49 -7.99 -8.49 2.75
CA VAL A 49 -8.00 -9.96 2.89
C VAL A 49 -9.22 -10.42 3.68
N ARG A 50 -9.58 -9.72 4.77
CA ARG A 50 -10.80 -10.01 5.53
C ARG A 50 -12.05 -9.91 4.65
N GLY A 51 -12.13 -8.89 3.80
CA GLY A 51 -13.21 -8.74 2.82
C GLY A 51 -13.29 -9.92 1.85
N GLY A 52 -12.13 -10.39 1.36
CA GLY A 52 -12.05 -11.59 0.52
C GLY A 52 -12.53 -12.85 1.23
N LEU A 53 -12.16 -13.05 2.49
CA LEU A 53 -12.65 -14.18 3.31
C LEU A 53 -14.16 -14.14 3.50
N GLN A 54 -14.74 -12.96 3.73
CA GLN A 54 -16.17 -12.77 3.89
C GLN A 54 -16.97 -12.95 2.59
N ALA A 55 -16.32 -12.82 1.44
CA ALA A 55 -16.95 -13.04 0.14
C ALA A 55 -17.16 -14.53 -0.18
N VAL A 56 -16.50 -15.45 0.53
CA VAL A 56 -16.68 -16.89 0.31
C VAL A 56 -18.02 -17.34 0.91
N PRO A 57 -18.92 -17.95 0.11
CA PRO A 57 -20.22 -18.39 0.59
C PRO A 57 -20.11 -19.43 1.72
N GLN A 58 -21.01 -19.34 2.71
CA GLN A 58 -21.04 -20.24 3.85
C GLN A 58 -21.16 -21.72 3.43
N GLY A 59 -21.88 -22.01 2.34
CA GLY A 59 -22.03 -23.35 1.81
C GLY A 59 -20.70 -24.04 1.44
N GLN A 60 -19.63 -23.29 1.13
CA GLN A 60 -18.29 -23.85 0.90
C GLN A 60 -17.70 -24.44 2.19
N TYR A 61 -17.93 -23.77 3.33
CA TYR A 61 -17.52 -24.26 4.65
C TYR A 61 -18.29 -25.52 5.03
N ASP A 62 -19.60 -25.52 4.80
CA ASP A 62 -20.49 -26.62 5.20
C ASP A 62 -20.23 -27.86 4.34
N THR A 63 -20.06 -27.70 3.03
CA THR A 63 -19.72 -28.79 2.12
C THR A 63 -18.36 -29.40 2.45
N ALA A 64 -17.34 -28.57 2.71
CA ALA A 64 -16.02 -29.06 3.07
C ALA A 64 -16.01 -29.85 4.39
N ARG A 65 -16.81 -29.42 5.40
CA ARG A 65 -17.00 -30.15 6.64
C ARG A 65 -17.74 -31.46 6.46
N ALA A 66 -18.77 -31.49 5.60
CA ALA A 66 -19.51 -32.69 5.26
C ALA A 66 -18.63 -33.77 4.59
N LEU A 67 -17.56 -33.36 3.89
CA LEU A 67 -16.53 -34.24 3.34
C LEU A 67 -15.51 -34.73 4.38
N GLY A 68 -15.69 -34.41 5.67
CA GLY A 68 -14.80 -34.85 6.75
C GLY A 68 -13.52 -34.05 6.91
N LEU A 69 -13.38 -32.91 6.21
CA LEU A 69 -12.21 -32.04 6.36
C LEU A 69 -12.20 -31.36 7.75
N ASN A 70 -11.04 -31.39 8.41
CA ASN A 70 -10.86 -30.65 9.66
C ASN A 70 -10.77 -29.13 9.38
N ALA A 71 -10.91 -28.30 10.44
CA ALA A 71 -10.97 -26.84 10.31
C ALA A 71 -9.76 -26.25 9.56
N TRP A 72 -8.55 -26.78 9.80
CA TRP A 72 -7.33 -26.32 9.12
C TRP A 72 -7.34 -26.69 7.63
N GLN A 73 -7.78 -27.89 7.28
CA GLN A 73 -7.90 -28.35 5.89
C GLN A 73 -8.94 -27.55 5.14
N VAL A 74 -10.11 -27.26 5.76
CA VAL A 74 -11.14 -26.39 5.19
C VAL A 74 -10.55 -25.03 4.84
N GLN A 75 -9.87 -24.39 5.82
CA GLN A 75 -9.26 -23.07 5.57
C GLN A 75 -8.20 -23.11 4.47
N ARG A 76 -7.26 -24.05 4.55
CA ARG A 76 -6.09 -24.07 3.66
C ARG A 76 -6.45 -24.48 2.22
N HIS A 77 -7.30 -25.47 2.03
CA HIS A 77 -7.53 -26.08 0.71
C HIS A 77 -8.80 -25.56 0.02
N VAL A 78 -9.78 -25.06 0.78
CA VAL A 78 -11.07 -24.63 0.21
C VAL A 78 -11.26 -23.13 0.30
N ILE A 79 -11.13 -22.54 1.49
CA ILE A 79 -11.51 -21.16 1.71
C ILE A 79 -10.44 -20.19 1.29
N LEU A 80 -9.20 -20.36 1.74
CA LEU A 80 -8.10 -19.41 1.48
C LEU A 80 -7.82 -19.21 -0.02
N PRO A 81 -7.78 -20.24 -0.88
CA PRO A 81 -7.59 -20.04 -2.31
C PRO A 81 -8.72 -19.22 -2.96
N GLN A 82 -9.98 -19.45 -2.54
CA GLN A 82 -11.13 -18.71 -3.06
C GLN A 82 -11.12 -17.26 -2.53
N ALA A 83 -10.84 -17.06 -1.24
CA ALA A 83 -10.76 -15.75 -0.62
C ALA A 83 -9.66 -14.88 -1.25
N LEU A 84 -8.48 -15.45 -1.52
CA LEU A 84 -7.39 -14.73 -2.16
C LEU A 84 -7.74 -14.31 -3.60
N ARG A 85 -8.41 -15.17 -4.37
CA ARG A 85 -8.91 -14.82 -5.70
C ARG A 85 -9.91 -13.66 -5.61
N ALA A 86 -10.85 -13.71 -4.68
CA ALA A 86 -11.84 -12.65 -4.46
C ALA A 86 -11.20 -11.33 -3.99
N ALA A 87 -10.13 -11.40 -3.18
CA ALA A 87 -9.42 -10.22 -2.68
C ALA A 87 -8.46 -9.59 -3.71
N LEU A 88 -8.03 -10.34 -4.73
CA LEU A 88 -6.95 -9.95 -5.64
C LEU A 88 -7.14 -8.57 -6.30
N PRO A 89 -8.32 -8.22 -6.87
CA PRO A 89 -8.52 -6.90 -7.46
C PRO A 89 -8.33 -5.76 -6.44
N ALA A 90 -8.86 -5.95 -5.22
CA ALA A 90 -8.74 -4.97 -4.15
C ALA A 90 -7.30 -4.87 -3.61
N LEU A 91 -6.57 -5.98 -3.53
CA LEU A 91 -5.14 -6.01 -3.17
C LEU A 91 -4.32 -5.19 -4.18
N THR A 92 -4.56 -5.39 -5.48
CA THR A 92 -3.85 -4.64 -6.52
C THR A 92 -4.11 -3.16 -6.46
N ASN A 93 -5.38 -2.77 -6.30
CA ASN A 93 -5.74 -1.37 -6.14
C ASN A 93 -5.05 -0.76 -4.91
N SER A 94 -4.92 -1.53 -3.82
CA SER A 94 -4.19 -1.11 -2.62
C SER A 94 -2.69 -0.90 -2.89
N PHE A 95 -2.05 -1.80 -3.65
CA PHE A 95 -0.64 -1.62 -4.03
C PHE A 95 -0.42 -0.39 -4.92
N ILE A 96 -1.31 -0.14 -5.88
CA ILE A 96 -1.25 1.06 -6.72
C ILE A 96 -1.46 2.33 -5.88
N ALA A 97 -2.37 2.30 -4.88
CA ALA A 97 -2.57 3.41 -3.96
C ALA A 97 -1.31 3.67 -3.12
N ILE A 98 -0.76 2.63 -2.47
CA ILE A 98 0.46 2.74 -1.65
C ILE A 98 1.63 3.26 -2.49
N PHE A 99 1.79 2.81 -3.73
CA PHE A 99 2.84 3.29 -4.64
C PHE A 99 2.73 4.81 -4.90
N LYS A 100 1.52 5.34 -5.03
CA LYS A 100 1.29 6.79 -5.18
C LYS A 100 1.46 7.54 -3.86
N ASP A 101 1.08 6.92 -2.75
CA ASP A 101 1.12 7.54 -1.42
C ASP A 101 2.55 7.82 -0.94
N VAL A 102 3.56 7.14 -1.48
CA VAL A 102 4.99 7.45 -1.22
C VAL A 102 5.32 8.90 -1.53
N SER A 103 4.67 9.53 -2.53
CA SER A 103 4.88 10.94 -2.83
C SER A 103 4.49 11.90 -1.70
N LEU A 104 3.69 11.42 -0.73
CA LEU A 104 3.28 12.20 0.44
C LEU A 104 4.39 12.27 1.52
N ASP A 105 5.42 11.43 1.44
CA ASP A 105 6.53 11.41 2.41
C ASP A 105 7.33 12.72 2.39
N THR A 106 7.29 13.46 1.28
CA THR A 106 7.83 14.82 1.18
C THR A 106 7.28 15.77 2.24
N VAL A 107 6.05 15.58 2.69
CA VAL A 107 5.39 16.41 3.73
C VAL A 107 6.11 16.33 5.07
N VAL A 108 6.79 15.22 5.35
CA VAL A 108 7.61 15.01 6.56
C VAL A 108 9.10 15.16 6.29
N SER A 109 9.47 15.86 5.20
CA SER A 109 10.86 16.13 4.78
C SER A 109 11.67 14.87 4.42
N LEU A 110 11.00 13.79 4.04
CA LEU A 110 11.61 12.64 3.39
C LEU A 110 11.50 12.83 1.87
N TYR A 111 12.62 13.16 1.26
CA TYR A 111 12.67 13.47 -0.17
C TYR A 111 12.75 12.19 -0.99
N GLU A 112 11.62 11.79 -1.52
CA GLU A 112 11.48 10.79 -2.56
C GLU A 112 11.59 11.47 -3.96
N LEU A 113 11.13 10.82 -5.02
CA LEU A 113 11.27 11.31 -6.38
C LEU A 113 10.67 12.72 -6.58
N THR A 114 9.48 12.98 -6.05
CA THR A 114 8.77 14.27 -6.17
C THR A 114 9.44 15.36 -5.35
N GLY A 115 9.82 15.03 -4.12
CA GLY A 115 10.52 15.96 -3.23
C GLY A 115 11.92 16.28 -3.71
N SER A 116 12.65 15.33 -4.28
CA SER A 116 13.97 15.55 -4.87
C SER A 116 13.91 16.49 -6.07
N LEU A 117 12.88 16.33 -6.94
CA LEU A 117 12.65 17.29 -8.01
C LEU A 117 12.36 18.69 -7.45
N SER A 118 11.48 18.80 -6.47
CA SER A 118 11.13 20.09 -5.86
C SER A 118 12.35 20.80 -5.30
N LEU A 119 13.25 20.07 -4.62
CA LEU A 119 14.53 20.60 -4.14
C LEU A 119 15.45 21.04 -5.27
N ALA A 120 15.59 20.24 -6.31
CA ALA A 120 16.44 20.57 -7.47
C ALA A 120 15.96 21.86 -8.16
N LEU A 121 14.65 21.99 -8.39
CA LEU A 121 14.03 23.17 -9.02
C LEU A 121 14.07 24.41 -8.11
N ALA A 122 14.02 24.25 -6.79
CA ALA A 122 14.10 25.36 -5.84
C ALA A 122 15.55 25.80 -5.57
N GLY A 123 16.50 24.87 -5.66
CA GLY A 123 17.91 25.10 -5.31
C GLY A 123 18.68 25.95 -6.32
N ASP A 124 18.26 25.98 -7.58
CA ASP A 124 18.95 26.70 -8.63
C ASP A 124 17.96 27.55 -9.46
N ALA A 125 18.31 28.82 -9.66
CA ALA A 125 17.47 29.76 -10.41
C ALA A 125 17.32 29.39 -11.90
N ASP A 126 18.33 28.73 -12.46
CA ASP A 126 18.35 28.32 -13.89
C ASP A 126 17.34 27.16 -14.15
N TRP A 127 16.98 26.37 -13.11
CA TRP A 127 16.01 25.28 -13.22
C TRP A 127 14.56 25.68 -12.96
N ARG A 128 14.33 26.84 -12.36
CA ARG A 128 12.95 27.32 -12.05
C ARG A 128 12.04 27.43 -13.28
N PRO A 129 12.50 27.87 -14.46
CA PRO A 129 11.65 27.93 -15.64
C PRO A 129 11.12 26.55 -16.09
N TYR A 130 11.83 25.49 -15.77
CA TYR A 130 11.50 24.10 -16.16
C TYR A 130 10.63 23.37 -15.15
N PHE A 131 9.92 24.11 -14.30
CA PHE A 131 9.05 23.53 -13.27
C PHE A 131 7.97 22.61 -13.88
N LEU A 132 7.30 23.05 -14.91
CA LEU A 132 6.25 22.29 -15.58
C LEU A 132 6.79 21.00 -16.21
N GLU A 133 7.89 21.10 -16.93
CA GLU A 133 8.54 19.97 -17.60
C GLU A 133 9.02 18.93 -16.60
N GLY A 134 9.61 19.36 -15.48
CA GLY A 134 10.07 18.49 -14.42
C GLY A 134 8.92 17.69 -13.81
N TYR A 135 7.79 18.34 -13.48
CA TYR A 135 6.63 17.64 -12.93
C TYR A 135 5.93 16.75 -13.96
N LEU A 136 5.88 17.13 -15.23
CA LEU A 136 5.38 16.27 -16.30
C LEU A 136 6.25 15.02 -16.47
N PHE A 137 7.58 15.17 -16.38
CA PHE A 137 8.51 14.04 -16.46
C PHE A 137 8.26 13.04 -15.30
N ILE A 138 8.20 13.52 -14.05
CA ILE A 138 7.90 12.66 -12.89
C ILE A 138 6.49 12.08 -12.97
N GLY A 139 5.51 12.87 -13.39
CA GLY A 139 4.15 12.39 -13.61
C GLY A 139 4.11 11.24 -14.61
N THR A 140 4.92 11.29 -15.66
CA THR A 140 5.05 10.20 -16.64
C THR A 140 5.65 8.95 -16.02
N ILE A 141 6.65 9.07 -15.13
CA ILE A 141 7.23 7.92 -14.40
C ILE A 141 6.19 7.26 -13.50
N TYR A 142 5.46 8.05 -12.69
CA TYR A 142 4.39 7.52 -11.84
C TYR A 142 3.26 6.89 -12.66
N TRP A 143 2.88 7.53 -13.76
CA TRP A 143 1.87 6.98 -14.68
C TRP A 143 2.32 5.65 -15.27
N ALA A 144 3.55 5.55 -15.77
CA ALA A 144 4.10 4.32 -16.33
C ALA A 144 4.15 3.20 -15.29
N GLY A 145 4.57 3.50 -14.05
CA GLY A 145 4.57 2.56 -12.94
C GLY A 145 3.16 2.05 -12.60
N CYS A 146 2.21 2.96 -12.44
CA CYS A 146 0.81 2.60 -12.17
C CYS A 146 0.18 1.82 -13.32
N PHE A 147 0.47 2.17 -14.57
CA PHE A 147 -0.01 1.47 -15.75
C PHE A 147 0.55 0.05 -15.83
N ALA A 148 1.86 -0.12 -15.58
CA ALA A 148 2.50 -1.43 -15.56
C ALA A 148 1.90 -2.33 -14.47
N LEU A 149 1.72 -1.82 -13.25
CA LEU A 149 1.08 -2.53 -12.13
C LEU A 149 -0.37 -2.93 -12.48
N SER A 150 -1.15 -2.01 -13.03
CA SER A 150 -2.53 -2.26 -13.44
C SER A 150 -2.62 -3.35 -14.52
N ARG A 151 -1.75 -3.28 -15.54
CA ARG A 151 -1.70 -4.31 -16.60
C ARG A 151 -1.28 -5.67 -16.07
N TYR A 152 -0.30 -5.70 -15.17
CA TYR A 152 0.13 -6.93 -14.53
C TYR A 152 -1.02 -7.59 -13.74
N SER A 153 -1.75 -6.79 -12.96
CA SER A 153 -2.90 -7.26 -12.21
C SER A 153 -3.99 -7.85 -13.08
N GLN A 154 -4.40 -7.13 -14.12
CA GLN A 154 -5.43 -7.62 -15.05
C GLN A 154 -5.05 -8.97 -15.67
N ARG A 155 -3.76 -9.16 -15.99
CA ARG A 155 -3.26 -10.46 -16.49
C ARG A 155 -3.32 -11.54 -15.40
N LEU A 156 -3.00 -11.21 -14.17
CA LEU A 156 -3.05 -12.15 -13.05
C LEU A 156 -4.49 -12.57 -12.75
N GLU A 157 -5.41 -11.61 -12.70
CA GLU A 157 -6.85 -11.85 -12.54
C GLU A 157 -7.40 -12.74 -13.64
N ALA A 158 -7.07 -12.45 -14.90
CA ALA A 158 -7.52 -13.26 -16.04
C ALA A 158 -6.96 -14.69 -16.02
N ARG A 159 -5.77 -14.91 -15.49
CA ARG A 159 -5.20 -16.26 -15.32
C ARG A 159 -5.93 -17.04 -14.22
N LEU A 160 -6.19 -16.38 -13.08
CA LEU A 160 -6.86 -17.00 -11.94
C LEU A 160 -8.36 -17.25 -12.18
N ALA A 161 -9.00 -16.46 -13.04
CA ALA A 161 -10.40 -16.72 -13.45
C ALA A 161 -10.55 -17.95 -14.35
N ARG A 162 -9.49 -18.40 -14.98
CA ARG A 162 -9.49 -19.57 -15.88
C ARG A 162 -9.07 -20.89 -15.22
N SER A 163 -8.51 -20.82 -14.01
CA SER A 163 -8.10 -21.99 -13.20
C SER A 163 -9.12 -22.29 -12.09
#